data_7517269852d85bfacb65dc7404e7cec2
#
_entry.id   7517269852d85bfacb65dc7404e7cec2
#
_cell.length_a   1.000
_cell.length_b   1.000
_cell.length_c   1.000
_cell.angle_alpha   90.00
_cell.angle_beta   90.00
_cell.angle_gamma   90.00
#
_symmetry.space_group_name_H-M   'P 1'
#
loop_
_entity.id
_entity.type
_entity.pdbx_description
1 polymer ?
#
loop_
_entity_poly.entity_id
_entity_poly.type
_entity_poly.pdbx_seq_one_letter_code
_entity_poly.pdbx_strand_id
1 'polypeptide(L)' 'MQRILITEHIRTRADFFNALGRTRGCEDCGPRNLDDLADFLREQRTTVIIASDMEIADAELEGVATVLKDQGVKLVR' A
#
# COMPACT_ATOMS: atom_id res chain seq x y z
N MET A 1 1.95 -9.05 13.32
CA MET A 1 1.32 -9.37 12.01
C MET A 1 0.10 -8.50 11.79
N GLN A 2 0.09 -7.75 10.72
CA GLN A 2 -1.06 -6.92 10.39
C GLN A 2 -1.53 -7.14 8.97
N ARG A 3 -2.84 -7.18 8.82
CA ARG A 3 -3.49 -7.15 7.52
C ARG A 3 -4.04 -5.76 7.29
N ILE A 4 -3.89 -5.26 6.09
CA ILE A 4 -4.47 -3.98 5.71
C ILE A 4 -5.54 -4.25 4.66
N LEU A 5 -6.76 -3.79 4.92
CA LEU A 5 -7.87 -3.91 3.99
C LEU A 5 -8.15 -2.54 3.38
N ILE A 6 -8.07 -2.47 2.06
CA ILE A 6 -8.38 -1.26 1.30
C ILE A 6 -9.62 -1.51 0.47
N THR A 7 -10.65 -0.72 0.70
CA THR A 7 -11.92 -0.84 -0.02
C THR A 7 -12.14 0.29 -1.02
N GLU A 8 -11.32 1.36 -0.93
CA GLU A 8 -11.41 2.48 -1.86
C GLU A 8 -10.96 2.08 -3.26
N HIS A 9 -11.47 2.82 -4.25
CA HIS A 9 -11.06 2.62 -5.63
C HIS A 9 -9.67 3.19 -5.84
N ILE A 10 -8.72 2.33 -6.21
CA ILE A 10 -7.31 2.69 -6.38
C ILE A 10 -6.99 2.72 -7.87
N ARG A 11 -6.71 3.90 -8.40
CA ARG A 11 -6.35 4.09 -9.81
C ARG A 11 -4.89 4.46 -10.00
N THR A 12 -4.29 5.08 -8.99
CA THR A 12 -2.92 5.61 -9.08
C THR A 12 -2.14 5.18 -7.85
N ARG A 13 -0.82 5.33 -7.96
CA ARG A 13 0.07 5.10 -6.82
C ARG A 13 -0.27 6.03 -5.65
N ALA A 14 -0.60 7.29 -5.95
CA ALA A 14 -1.00 8.25 -4.93
C ALA A 14 -2.26 7.79 -4.19
N ASP A 15 -3.25 7.26 -4.91
CA ASP A 15 -4.46 6.72 -4.30
C ASP A 15 -4.11 5.60 -3.32
N PHE A 16 -3.19 4.73 -3.71
CA PHE A 16 -2.75 3.62 -2.87
C PHE A 16 -2.10 4.12 -1.58
N PHE A 17 -1.18 5.09 -1.69
CA PHE A 17 -0.51 5.67 -0.54
C PHE A 17 -1.51 6.37 0.40
N ASN A 18 -2.45 7.12 -0.15
CA ASN A 18 -3.46 7.81 0.63
C ASN A 18 -4.37 6.81 1.36
N ALA A 19 -4.73 5.71 0.70
CA ALA A 19 -5.54 4.66 1.30
C ALA A 19 -4.82 4.02 2.49
N LEU A 20 -3.52 3.77 2.37
CA LEU A 20 -2.72 3.26 3.48
C LEU A 20 -2.73 4.22 4.67
N GLY A 21 -2.63 5.53 4.41
CA GLY A 21 -2.72 6.54 5.47
C GLY A 21 -4.07 6.51 6.17
N ARG A 22 -5.14 6.38 5.42
CA ARG A 22 -6.49 6.33 5.99
C ARG A 22 -6.71 5.12 6.89
N THR A 23 -6.02 4.02 6.65
CA THR A 23 -6.12 2.84 7.53
C THR A 23 -5.59 3.14 8.93
N ARG A 24 -4.78 4.20 9.08
CA ARG A 24 -4.28 4.69 10.37
C ARG A 24 -5.13 5.84 10.92
N GLY A 25 -6.23 6.17 10.24
CA GLY A 25 -7.10 7.26 10.65
C GLY A 25 -6.60 8.66 10.30
N CYS A 26 -5.63 8.77 9.38
CA CYS A 26 -5.03 10.04 9.01
C CYS A 26 -4.62 10.03 7.53
N GLU A 27 -5.16 10.96 6.74
CA GLU A 27 -4.84 11.03 5.32
C GLU A 27 -3.36 11.33 5.06
N ASP A 28 -2.74 12.13 5.92
CA ASP A 28 -1.35 12.54 5.76
C ASP A 28 -0.35 11.56 6.38
N CYS A 29 -0.84 10.48 6.97
CA CYS A 29 0.01 9.50 7.66
C CYS A 29 0.51 8.38 6.75
N GLY A 30 0.11 8.38 5.50
CA GLY A 30 0.54 7.36 4.53
C GLY A 30 1.92 7.65 3.97
N PRO A 31 2.51 6.68 3.26
CA PRO A 31 3.79 6.89 2.62
C PRO A 31 3.69 7.95 1.51
N ARG A 32 4.79 8.65 1.25
CA ARG A 32 4.87 9.70 0.23
C ARG A 32 5.57 9.23 -1.03
N ASN A 33 6.39 8.21 -0.91
CA ASN A 33 7.16 7.65 -2.01
C ASN A 33 7.46 6.18 -1.71
N LEU A 34 8.22 5.53 -2.58
CA LEU A 34 8.51 4.10 -2.42
C LEU A 34 9.40 3.81 -1.20
N ASP A 35 10.32 4.70 -0.88
CA ASP A 35 11.16 4.54 0.30
C ASP A 35 10.32 4.63 1.58
N ASP A 36 9.42 5.61 1.63
CA ASP A 36 8.48 5.76 2.75
C ASP A 36 7.56 4.55 2.85
N LEU A 37 7.18 3.97 1.71
CA LEU A 37 6.34 2.77 1.70
C LEU A 37 7.03 1.61 2.41
N ALA A 38 8.31 1.39 2.14
CA ALA A 38 9.06 0.33 2.81
C ALA A 38 9.09 0.53 4.32
N ASP A 39 9.34 1.77 4.76
CA ASP A 39 9.36 2.12 6.18
C ASP A 39 7.99 1.94 6.81
N PHE A 40 6.94 2.39 6.13
CA PHE A 40 5.56 2.24 6.59
C PHE A 40 5.22 0.76 6.84
N LEU A 41 5.56 -0.10 5.89
CA LEU A 41 5.26 -1.53 5.98
C LEU A 41 6.01 -2.18 7.15
N ARG A 42 7.26 -1.80 7.37
CA ARG A 42 8.06 -2.31 8.49
C ARG A 42 7.51 -1.84 9.83
N GLU A 43 7.18 -0.56 9.95
CA GLU A 43 6.63 0.02 11.18
C GLU A 43 5.31 -0.62 11.56
N GLN A 44 4.46 -0.86 10.58
CA GLN A 44 3.14 -1.44 10.80
C GLN A 44 3.17 -2.97 10.89
N ARG A 45 4.32 -3.59 10.65
CA ARG A 45 4.48 -5.05 10.62
C ARG A 45 3.44 -5.68 9.69
N THR A 46 3.22 -5.06 8.56
CA THR A 46 2.25 -5.50 7.56
C THR A 46 2.71 -6.78 6.90
N THR A 47 1.83 -7.76 6.79
CA THR A 47 2.12 -9.02 6.10
C THR A 47 1.26 -9.22 4.86
N VAL A 48 0.07 -8.64 4.84
CA VAL A 48 -0.87 -8.78 3.72
C VAL A 48 -1.61 -7.46 3.51
N ILE A 49 -1.74 -7.07 2.26
CA ILE A 49 -2.61 -5.96 1.86
C ILE A 49 -3.69 -6.54 0.95
N ILE A 50 -4.94 -6.33 1.30
CA ILE A 50 -6.09 -6.76 0.51
C ILE A 50 -6.74 -5.52 -0.09
N ALA A 51 -6.71 -5.40 -1.42
CA ALA A 51 -7.27 -4.26 -2.13
C ALA A 51 -8.38 -4.76 -3.05
N SER A 52 -9.63 -4.59 -2.63
CA SER A 52 -10.79 -5.17 -3.32
C SER A 52 -11.16 -4.43 -4.61
N ASP A 53 -10.74 -3.17 -4.77
CA ASP A 53 -11.11 -2.34 -5.92
C ASP A 53 -9.88 -1.60 -6.46
N MET A 54 -8.90 -2.37 -6.92
CA MET A 54 -7.63 -1.83 -7.39
C MET A 54 -7.50 -1.94 -8.90
N GLU A 55 -7.54 -0.79 -9.57
CA GLU A 55 -7.39 -0.66 -11.02
C GLU A 55 -6.17 0.18 -11.38
N ILE A 56 -5.08 0.00 -10.68
CA ILE A 56 -3.85 0.73 -10.92
C ILE A 56 -3.16 0.21 -12.19
N ALA A 57 -2.61 1.12 -12.99
CA ALA A 57 -1.87 0.76 -14.18
C ALA A 57 -0.59 0.01 -13.82
N ASP A 58 -0.21 -0.97 -14.64
CA ASP A 58 0.96 -1.82 -14.39
C ASP A 58 2.24 -0.99 -14.18
N ALA A 59 2.41 0.08 -14.95
CA ALA A 59 3.58 0.95 -14.83
C ALA A 59 3.68 1.61 -13.45
N GLU A 60 2.55 1.98 -12.86
CA GLU A 60 2.52 2.57 -11.52
C GLU A 60 2.62 1.52 -10.42
N LEU A 61 2.10 0.33 -10.68
CA LEU A 61 2.12 -0.76 -9.73
C LEU A 61 3.51 -1.38 -9.59
N GLU A 62 4.31 -1.37 -10.64
CA GLU A 62 5.60 -2.08 -10.69
C GLU A 62 6.51 -1.74 -9.50
N GLY A 63 6.74 -0.45 -9.24
CA GLY A 63 7.57 -0.02 -8.12
C GLY A 63 7.00 -0.43 -6.77
N VAL A 64 5.69 -0.28 -6.62
CA VAL A 64 4.98 -0.69 -5.40
C VAL A 64 5.10 -2.19 -5.19
N ALA A 65 4.89 -2.99 -6.23
CA ALA A 65 4.98 -4.44 -6.14
C ALA A 65 6.38 -4.89 -5.73
N THR A 66 7.42 -4.22 -6.25
CA THR A 66 8.80 -4.51 -5.88
C THR A 66 9.05 -4.28 -4.40
N VAL A 67 8.59 -3.14 -3.87
CA VAL A 67 8.73 -2.82 -2.45
C VAL A 67 7.98 -3.83 -1.59
N LEU A 68 6.75 -4.17 -1.97
CA LEU A 68 5.96 -5.15 -1.23
C LEU A 68 6.69 -6.50 -1.17
N LYS A 69 7.22 -6.94 -2.30
CA LYS A 69 7.98 -8.19 -2.37
C LYS A 69 9.22 -8.15 -1.49
N ASP A 70 9.97 -7.05 -1.54
CA ASP A 70 11.18 -6.89 -0.74
C ASP A 70 10.88 -6.90 0.77
N GLN A 71 9.71 -6.41 1.16
CA GLN A 71 9.30 -6.39 2.56
C GLN A 71 8.53 -7.65 2.97
N GLY A 72 8.37 -8.62 2.07
CA GLY A 72 7.66 -9.85 2.37
C GLY A 72 6.16 -9.67 2.53
N VAL A 73 5.58 -8.66 1.88
CA VAL A 73 4.16 -8.33 1.97
C VAL A 73 3.43 -8.91 0.76
N LYS A 74 2.35 -9.64 1.01
CA LYS A 74 1.51 -10.18 -0.06
C LYS A 74 0.42 -9.18 -0.42
N LEU A 75 0.23 -8.94 -1.71
CA LEU A 75 -0.87 -8.13 -2.21
C LEU A 75 -1.96 -9.03 -2.79
N VAL A 76 -3.16 -8.91 -2.27
CA VAL A 76 -4.35 -9.61 -2.75
C VAL A 76 -5.26 -8.59 -3.41
N ARG A 77 -5.64 -8.84 -4.67
CA ARG A 77 -6.45 -7.92 -5.47
C ARG A 77 -7.81 -8.51 -5.75
#